data_1e048ae2b33c5b96ab011ec6cb49b8fe
#
_entry.id   1e048ae2b33c5b96ab011ec6cb49b8fe
#
_cell.length_a   1.000
_cell.length_b   1.000
_cell.length_c   1.000
_cell.angle_alpha   90.00
_cell.angle_beta   90.00
_cell.angle_gamma   90.00
#
_symmetry.space_group_name_H-M   'P 1'
#
loop_
_entity.id
_entity.type
_entity.pdbx_description
1 polymer ?
#
loop_
_entity_poly.entity_id
_entity_poly.type
_entity_poly.pdbx_seq_one_letter_code
_entity_poly.pdbx_strand_id
1 'polypeptide(L)'
;TLATQAEEALDEAKGNHLPDTQARKNALVLYGERVRWPDWDKVHAAQDQLDRVRDTYDLSTSYVYGLLQLIDLAADTQNPEHAMWRSRFAYRTRRYVVDKIPEPDKRQRAQTELSVALGQQGIEELGTRYRIPLFNHFYSQR
;
A
#
# COMPACT_ATOMS: atom_id res chain seq x y z
N THR A 1 -1.85 -17.49 11.04
CA THR A 1 -3.16 -16.93 10.71
C THR A 1 -3.16 -15.43 10.94
N LEU A 2 -4.17 -14.74 10.44
CA LEU A 2 -4.33 -13.30 10.63
C LEU A 2 -4.45 -12.95 12.11
N ALA A 3 -5.21 -13.74 12.87
CA ALA A 3 -5.37 -13.52 14.31
C ALA A 3 -4.04 -13.65 15.05
N THR A 4 -3.24 -14.65 14.71
CA THR A 4 -1.92 -14.85 15.29
C THR A 4 -1.00 -13.67 14.98
N GLN A 5 -1.02 -13.21 13.74
CA GLN A 5 -0.23 -12.05 13.32
C GLN A 5 -0.63 -10.79 14.07
N ALA A 6 -1.93 -10.60 14.30
CA ALA A 6 -2.43 -9.45 15.04
C ALA A 6 -1.99 -9.50 16.51
N GLU A 7 -2.03 -10.67 17.14
CA GLU A 7 -1.56 -10.84 18.52
C GLU A 7 -0.06 -10.58 18.64
N GLU A 8 0.73 -11.14 17.71
CA GLU A 8 2.17 -10.90 17.69
C GLU A 8 2.49 -9.42 17.50
N ALA A 9 1.76 -8.74 16.60
CA ALA A 9 1.94 -7.33 16.34
C ALA A 9 1.60 -6.49 17.59
N LEU A 10 0.52 -6.84 18.30
CA LEU A 10 0.15 -6.16 19.53
C LEU A 10 1.20 -6.38 20.62
N ASP A 11 1.69 -7.60 20.78
CA ASP A 11 2.72 -7.91 21.77
C ASP A 11 4.01 -7.16 21.45
N GLU A 12 4.39 -7.08 20.19
CA GLU A 12 5.56 -6.32 19.77
C GLU A 12 5.37 -4.83 20.04
N ALA A 13 4.20 -4.28 19.77
CA ALA A 13 3.90 -2.87 20.01
C ALA A 13 3.89 -2.55 21.51
N LYS A 14 3.43 -3.47 22.34
CA LYS A 14 3.43 -3.33 23.81
C LYS A 14 4.75 -3.74 24.42
N GLY A 15 5.58 -4.46 23.68
CA GLY A 15 6.81 -5.04 24.17
C GLY A 15 7.87 -4.02 24.50
N ASN A 16 9.04 -4.51 24.89
CA ASN A 16 10.10 -3.71 25.44
C ASN A 16 11.16 -3.31 24.40
N HIS A 17 10.75 -3.20 23.13
CA HIS A 17 11.65 -2.91 22.04
C HIS A 17 12.01 -1.44 21.94
N LEU A 18 11.18 -0.56 22.50
CA LEU A 18 11.40 0.89 22.46
C LEU A 18 11.87 1.37 23.80
N PRO A 19 12.96 2.16 23.85
CA PRO A 19 13.48 2.71 25.12
C PRO A 19 12.54 3.75 25.74
N ASP A 20 11.72 4.42 24.92
CA ASP A 20 10.81 5.45 25.37
C ASP A 20 9.40 4.88 25.49
N THR A 21 8.81 4.93 26.69
CA THR A 21 7.45 4.45 26.96
C THR A 21 6.41 5.23 26.15
N GLN A 22 6.62 6.53 25.95
CA GLN A 22 5.70 7.34 25.14
C GLN A 22 5.71 6.90 23.68
N ALA A 23 6.88 6.64 23.12
CA ALA A 23 7.00 6.15 21.75
C ALA A 23 6.33 4.79 21.58
N ARG A 24 6.44 3.92 22.60
CA ARG A 24 5.76 2.60 22.58
C ARG A 24 4.26 2.74 22.52
N LYS A 25 3.70 3.69 23.27
CA LYS A 25 2.25 3.95 23.29
C LYS A 25 1.75 4.50 21.96
N ASN A 26 2.63 5.14 21.17
CA ASN A 26 2.28 5.76 19.89
C ASN A 26 2.58 4.87 18.69
N ALA A 27 2.93 3.60 18.90
CA ALA A 27 3.29 2.70 17.82
C ALA A 27 2.43 1.44 17.85
N LEU A 28 2.04 0.95 16.66
CA LEU A 28 1.36 -0.31 16.45
C LEU A 28 2.07 -1.04 15.32
N VAL A 29 2.35 -2.34 15.53
CA VAL A 29 2.96 -3.18 14.48
C VAL A 29 1.88 -4.07 13.89
N LEU A 30 1.71 -4.01 12.56
CA LEU A 30 0.72 -4.79 11.85
C LEU A 30 1.34 -5.31 10.55
N TYR A 31 1.24 -6.62 10.31
CA TYR A 31 1.83 -7.28 9.14
C TYR A 31 3.35 -7.04 9.02
N GLY A 32 4.04 -6.95 10.17
CA GLY A 32 5.47 -6.69 10.19
C GLY A 32 5.87 -5.24 9.99
N GLU A 33 4.91 -4.34 9.84
CA GLU A 33 5.17 -2.92 9.65
C GLU A 33 4.79 -2.14 10.91
N ARG A 34 5.67 -1.22 11.31
CA ARG A 34 5.43 -0.37 12.47
C ARG A 34 4.78 0.93 12.02
N VAL A 35 3.62 1.25 12.60
CA VAL A 35 2.89 2.49 12.30
C VAL A 35 2.73 3.27 13.60
N ARG A 36 3.13 4.52 13.62
CA ARG A 36 2.90 5.42 14.74
C ARG A 36 1.45 5.88 14.74
N TRP A 37 0.89 6.10 15.93
CA TRP A 37 -0.50 6.54 16.03
C TRP A 37 -0.81 7.79 15.19
N PRO A 38 0.06 8.82 15.13
CA PRO A 38 -0.23 9.98 14.27
C PRO A 38 -0.29 9.66 12.78
N ASP A 39 0.36 8.58 12.34
CA ASP A 39 0.39 8.17 10.93
C ASP A 39 -0.75 7.22 10.57
N TRP A 40 -1.51 6.77 11.58
CA TRP A 40 -2.57 5.79 11.37
C TRP A 40 -3.68 6.32 10.46
N ASP A 41 -3.99 7.61 10.56
CA ASP A 41 -5.00 8.25 9.70
C ASP A 41 -4.59 8.19 8.22
N LYS A 42 -3.30 8.31 7.94
CA LYS A 42 -2.80 8.20 6.56
C LYS A 42 -2.96 6.79 6.02
N VAL A 43 -2.73 5.79 6.86
CA VAL A 43 -2.92 4.39 6.49
C VAL A 43 -4.40 4.11 6.20
N HIS A 44 -5.29 4.62 7.03
CA HIS A 44 -6.74 4.50 6.82
C HIS A 44 -7.17 5.20 5.53
N ALA A 45 -6.68 6.41 5.29
CA ALA A 45 -7.00 7.15 4.07
C ALA A 45 -6.55 6.38 2.83
N ALA A 46 -5.36 5.79 2.87
CA ALA A 46 -4.84 4.98 1.77
C ALA A 46 -5.67 3.72 1.56
N GLN A 47 -6.14 3.09 2.64
CA GLN A 47 -7.04 1.93 2.57
C GLN A 47 -8.34 2.31 1.88
N ASP A 48 -8.95 3.42 2.26
CA ASP A 48 -10.20 3.90 1.67
C ASP A 48 -10.02 4.21 0.18
N GLN A 49 -8.90 4.82 -0.18
CA GLN A 49 -8.58 5.10 -1.59
C GLN A 49 -8.39 3.81 -2.39
N LEU A 50 -7.69 2.84 -1.84
CA LEU A 50 -7.50 1.54 -2.49
C LEU A 50 -8.84 0.85 -2.73
N ASP A 51 -9.69 0.82 -1.70
CA ASP A 51 -11.01 0.19 -1.80
C ASP A 51 -11.87 0.89 -2.87
N ARG A 52 -11.82 2.22 -2.91
CA ARG A 52 -12.59 3.01 -3.87
C ARG A 52 -12.15 2.75 -5.31
N VAL A 53 -10.84 2.80 -5.59
CA VAL A 53 -10.36 2.60 -6.96
C VAL A 53 -10.48 1.13 -7.38
N ARG A 54 -10.35 0.19 -6.43
CA ARG A 54 -10.58 -1.22 -6.71
C ARG A 54 -12.00 -1.43 -7.22
N ASP A 55 -12.99 -0.85 -6.55
CA ASP A 55 -14.39 -1.00 -6.94
C ASP A 55 -14.71 -0.23 -8.24
N THR A 56 -14.14 0.97 -8.38
CA THR A 56 -14.39 1.80 -9.56
C THR A 56 -13.83 1.17 -10.84
N TYR A 57 -12.63 0.61 -10.78
CA TYR A 57 -11.91 0.11 -11.94
C TYR A 57 -11.80 -1.40 -11.99
N ASP A 58 -12.43 -2.10 -11.05
CA ASP A 58 -12.41 -3.57 -10.99
C ASP A 58 -10.98 -4.12 -11.03
N LEU A 59 -10.14 -3.63 -10.12
CA LEU A 59 -8.74 -4.01 -10.08
C LEU A 59 -8.60 -5.50 -9.77
N SER A 60 -7.83 -6.21 -10.59
CA SER A 60 -7.57 -7.62 -10.37
C SER A 60 -6.64 -7.82 -9.18
N THR A 61 -6.76 -8.97 -8.52
CA THR A 61 -5.87 -9.35 -7.43
C THR A 61 -4.42 -9.39 -7.90
N SER A 62 -4.19 -9.86 -9.12
CA SER A 62 -2.87 -9.92 -9.72
C SER A 62 -2.23 -8.53 -9.86
N TYR A 63 -3.02 -7.55 -10.30
CA TYR A 63 -2.54 -6.18 -10.42
C TYR A 63 -2.16 -5.62 -9.04
N VAL A 64 -3.04 -5.78 -8.06
CA VAL A 64 -2.80 -5.29 -6.70
C VAL A 64 -1.61 -6.00 -6.06
N TYR A 65 -1.47 -7.30 -6.29
CA TYR A 65 -0.33 -8.06 -5.79
C TYR A 65 1.00 -7.52 -6.33
N GLY A 66 1.01 -7.09 -7.59
CA GLY A 66 2.19 -6.48 -8.19
C GLY A 66 2.64 -5.19 -7.52
N LEU A 67 1.73 -4.49 -6.82
CA LEU A 67 2.08 -3.30 -6.07
C LEU A 67 3.05 -3.61 -4.91
N LEU A 68 2.97 -4.81 -4.34
CA LEU A 68 3.93 -5.23 -3.31
C LEU A 68 5.36 -5.25 -3.83
N GLN A 69 5.55 -5.74 -5.05
CA GLN A 69 6.87 -5.76 -5.68
C GLN A 69 7.39 -4.35 -5.93
N LEU A 70 6.51 -3.43 -6.29
CA LEU A 70 6.88 -2.03 -6.51
C LEU A 70 7.25 -1.34 -5.19
N ILE A 71 6.56 -1.68 -4.10
CA ILE A 71 6.92 -1.18 -2.77
C ILE A 71 8.33 -1.63 -2.40
N ASP A 72 8.64 -2.91 -2.61
CA ASP A 72 9.94 -3.45 -2.30
C ASP A 72 11.04 -2.78 -3.14
N LEU A 73 10.78 -2.57 -4.42
CA LEU A 73 11.72 -1.88 -5.30
C LEU A 73 11.94 -0.42 -4.86
N ALA A 74 10.86 0.29 -4.54
CA ALA A 74 10.95 1.69 -4.12
C ALA A 74 11.69 1.84 -2.78
N ALA A 75 11.55 0.86 -1.88
CA ALA A 75 12.18 0.89 -0.57
C ALA A 75 13.66 0.49 -0.59
N ASP A 76 14.09 -0.25 -1.60
CA ASP A 76 15.46 -0.74 -1.70
C ASP A 76 16.36 0.32 -2.34
N THR A 77 16.76 1.31 -1.54
CA THR A 77 17.57 2.44 -2.02
C THR A 77 18.99 2.03 -2.41
N GLN A 78 19.44 0.82 -2.06
CA GLN A 78 20.73 0.29 -2.50
C GLN A 78 20.66 -0.28 -3.92
N ASN A 79 19.47 -0.56 -4.41
CA ASN A 79 19.28 -1.04 -5.78
C ASN A 79 19.36 0.13 -6.75
N PRO A 80 20.27 0.09 -7.76
CA PRO A 80 20.35 1.17 -8.74
C PRO A 80 19.05 1.42 -9.49
N GLU A 81 18.17 0.44 -9.55
CA GLU A 81 16.91 0.52 -10.28
C GLU A 81 15.73 0.97 -9.40
N HIS A 82 15.97 1.32 -8.11
CA HIS A 82 14.86 1.61 -7.22
C HIS A 82 13.96 2.75 -7.72
N ALA A 83 14.52 3.78 -8.33
CA ALA A 83 13.75 4.90 -8.86
C ALA A 83 12.86 4.52 -10.05
N MET A 84 13.08 3.36 -10.64
CA MET A 84 12.26 2.88 -11.77
C MET A 84 10.88 2.39 -11.33
N TRP A 85 10.61 2.35 -10.04
CA TRP A 85 9.29 1.92 -9.57
C TRP A 85 8.17 2.77 -10.17
N ARG A 86 8.41 4.07 -10.38
CA ARG A 86 7.39 4.98 -10.94
C ARG A 86 7.04 4.64 -12.38
N SER A 87 8.04 4.43 -13.21
CA SER A 87 7.81 4.06 -14.61
C SER A 87 7.19 2.68 -14.73
N ARG A 88 7.61 1.74 -13.90
CA ARG A 88 7.02 0.39 -13.87
C ARG A 88 5.56 0.44 -13.39
N PHE A 89 5.27 1.26 -12.39
CA PHE A 89 3.89 1.48 -11.92
C PHE A 89 3.02 2.04 -13.04
N ALA A 90 3.49 3.10 -13.71
CA ALA A 90 2.75 3.73 -14.80
C ALA A 90 2.48 2.76 -15.94
N TYR A 91 3.48 1.97 -16.33
CA TYR A 91 3.34 0.96 -17.38
C TYR A 91 2.32 -0.11 -17.01
N ARG A 92 2.43 -0.68 -15.82
CA ARG A 92 1.51 -1.73 -15.36
C ARG A 92 0.08 -1.22 -15.27
N THR A 93 -0.09 -0.01 -14.74
CA THR A 93 -1.42 0.61 -14.63
C THR A 93 -2.03 0.82 -15.99
N ARG A 94 -1.27 1.34 -16.94
CA ARG A 94 -1.77 1.53 -18.30
C ARG A 94 -2.14 0.20 -18.95
N ARG A 95 -1.24 -0.77 -18.89
CA ARG A 95 -1.42 -2.04 -19.59
C ARG A 95 -2.56 -2.88 -19.01
N TYR A 96 -2.64 -2.98 -17.69
CA TYR A 96 -3.55 -3.91 -17.05
C TYR A 96 -4.88 -3.32 -16.63
N VAL A 97 -5.00 -2.00 -16.59
CA VAL A 97 -6.23 -1.33 -16.20
C VAL A 97 -6.71 -0.37 -17.28
N VAL A 98 -5.90 0.62 -17.62
CA VAL A 98 -6.31 1.73 -18.48
C VAL A 98 -6.63 1.28 -19.90
N ASP A 99 -5.79 0.42 -20.49
CA ASP A 99 -5.98 -0.04 -21.87
C ASP A 99 -7.26 -0.87 -22.05
N LYS A 100 -7.84 -1.37 -20.96
CA LYS A 100 -9.09 -2.12 -20.99
C LYS A 100 -10.32 -1.21 -21.06
N ILE A 101 -10.15 0.07 -20.83
CA ILE A 101 -11.22 1.06 -20.86
C ILE A 101 -11.39 1.52 -22.30
N PRO A 102 -12.58 1.37 -22.91
CA PRO A 102 -12.76 1.69 -24.34
C PRO A 102 -12.77 3.21 -24.62
N GLU A 103 -13.23 4.04 -23.68
CA GLU A 103 -13.38 5.47 -23.92
C GLU A 103 -12.07 6.22 -23.61
N PRO A 104 -11.48 6.97 -24.59
CA PRO A 104 -10.21 7.67 -24.38
C PRO A 104 -10.21 8.66 -23.22
N ASP A 105 -11.31 9.40 -23.03
CA ASP A 105 -11.42 10.38 -21.94
C ASP A 105 -11.35 9.70 -20.58
N LYS A 106 -12.00 8.55 -20.47
CA LYS A 106 -11.99 7.76 -19.24
C LYS A 106 -10.63 7.16 -18.97
N ARG A 107 -9.88 6.80 -20.02
CA ARG A 107 -8.51 6.28 -19.87
C ARG A 107 -7.60 7.28 -19.19
N GLN A 108 -7.61 8.52 -19.65
CA GLN A 108 -6.76 9.55 -19.08
C GLN A 108 -7.13 9.82 -17.61
N ARG A 109 -8.41 9.89 -17.31
CA ARG A 109 -8.91 10.08 -15.95
C ARG A 109 -8.48 8.93 -15.04
N ALA A 110 -8.61 7.70 -15.52
CA ALA A 110 -8.21 6.51 -14.77
C ALA A 110 -6.72 6.51 -14.49
N GLN A 111 -5.89 6.83 -15.47
CA GLN A 111 -4.44 6.88 -15.30
C GLN A 111 -4.06 7.90 -14.23
N THR A 112 -4.64 9.08 -14.28
CA THR A 112 -4.38 10.13 -13.30
C THR A 112 -4.85 9.73 -11.91
N GLU A 113 -6.06 9.22 -11.80
CA GLU A 113 -6.65 8.84 -10.52
C GLU A 113 -5.88 7.72 -9.83
N LEU A 114 -5.51 6.68 -10.60
CA LEU A 114 -4.74 5.57 -10.08
C LEU A 114 -3.33 5.99 -9.70
N SER A 115 -2.72 6.88 -10.49
CA SER A 115 -1.38 7.39 -10.18
C SER A 115 -1.37 8.18 -8.87
N VAL A 116 -2.40 8.95 -8.60
CA VAL A 116 -2.52 9.68 -7.33
C VAL A 116 -2.85 8.74 -6.18
N ALA A 117 -3.87 7.90 -6.34
CA ALA A 117 -4.36 7.06 -5.24
C ALA A 117 -3.39 5.96 -4.83
N LEU A 118 -2.81 5.27 -5.79
CA LEU A 118 -1.94 4.12 -5.53
C LEU A 118 -0.46 4.49 -5.58
N GLY A 119 -0.06 5.31 -6.53
CA GLY A 119 1.34 5.70 -6.68
C GLY A 119 1.77 6.74 -5.66
N GLN A 120 1.12 7.88 -5.64
CA GLN A 120 1.52 8.99 -4.79
C GLN A 120 1.11 8.78 -3.33
N GLN A 121 -0.18 8.55 -3.08
CA GLN A 121 -0.69 8.42 -1.72
C GLN A 121 -0.38 7.05 -1.10
N GLY A 122 -0.19 6.03 -1.93
CA GLY A 122 0.18 4.70 -1.48
C GLY A 122 1.68 4.50 -1.40
N ILE A 123 2.31 4.17 -2.53
CA ILE A 123 3.71 3.75 -2.56
C ILE A 123 4.66 4.87 -2.14
N GLU A 124 4.47 6.07 -2.66
CA GLU A 124 5.40 7.18 -2.39
C GLU A 124 5.29 7.68 -0.95
N GLU A 125 4.09 7.97 -0.47
CA GLU A 125 3.90 8.56 0.86
C GLU A 125 4.05 7.54 1.98
N LEU A 126 3.48 6.34 1.84
CA LEU A 126 3.52 5.34 2.88
C LEU A 126 4.72 4.41 2.79
N GLY A 127 5.26 4.20 1.58
CA GLY A 127 6.36 3.26 1.40
C GLY A 127 5.97 1.85 1.86
N THR A 128 6.79 1.23 2.70
CA THR A 128 6.56 -0.13 3.19
C THR A 128 5.27 -0.26 4.00
N ARG A 129 4.81 0.82 4.65
CA ARG A 129 3.56 0.79 5.41
C ARG A 129 2.34 0.57 4.53
N TYR A 130 2.45 0.81 3.22
CA TYR A 130 1.37 0.53 2.28
C TYR A 130 1.07 -0.97 2.19
N ARG A 131 1.94 -1.83 2.67
CA ARG A 131 1.65 -3.25 2.79
C ARG A 131 0.42 -3.53 3.65
N ILE A 132 0.13 -2.66 4.62
CA ILE A 132 -1.04 -2.84 5.50
C ILE A 132 -2.34 -2.78 4.70
N PRO A 133 -2.65 -1.71 3.93
CA PRO A 133 -3.83 -1.70 3.07
C PRO A 133 -3.85 -2.85 2.06
N LEU A 134 -2.70 -3.20 1.48
CA LEU A 134 -2.64 -4.25 0.48
C LEU A 134 -2.94 -5.63 1.08
N PHE A 135 -2.38 -5.95 2.24
CA PHE A 135 -2.68 -7.21 2.91
C PHE A 135 -4.14 -7.27 3.38
N ASN A 136 -4.69 -6.16 3.85
CA ASN A 136 -6.11 -6.08 4.20
C ASN A 136 -6.97 -6.38 2.98
N HIS A 137 -6.61 -5.85 1.82
CA HIS A 137 -7.31 -6.14 0.57
C HIS A 137 -7.29 -7.65 0.26
N PHE A 138 -6.12 -8.28 0.35
CA PHE A 138 -6.00 -9.72 0.06
C PHE A 138 -6.80 -10.58 1.02
N TYR A 139 -6.74 -10.27 2.31
CA TYR A 139 -7.47 -11.05 3.31
C TYR A 139 -8.97 -10.84 3.21
N SER A 140 -9.44 -9.67 2.79
CA SER A 140 -10.86 -9.40 2.62
C SER A 140 -11.47 -10.10 1.39
N GLN A 141 -10.64 -10.54 0.45
CA GLN A 141 -11.08 -11.26 -0.75
C GLN A 141 -11.35 -12.75 -0.52
N ARG A 142 -11.09 -13.25 0.67
CA ARG A 142 -11.31 -14.67 1.00
C ARG A 142 -12.74 -14.97 1.39
#